data_55df45c7c09f3b23e1ce6e39f5c706d7
#
_entry.id   55df45c7c09f3b23e1ce6e39f5c706d7
#
_cell.length_a   1.000
_cell.length_b   1.000
_cell.length_c   1.000
_cell.angle_alpha   90.00
_cell.angle_beta   90.00
_cell.angle_gamma   90.00
#
_symmetry.space_group_name_H-M   'P 1'
#
loop_
_entity.id
_entity.type
_entity.pdbx_description
1 polymer ?
#
loop_
_entity_poly.entity_id
_entity_poly.type
_entity_poly.pdbx_seq_one_letter_code
_entity_poly.pdbx_strand_id
1 'polypeptide(L)'
;MLALYQAYGLDMFKHLRGEFAFCLYDEEKELFIAARDRYGIKPLFYTVASGRLLVAAEAKAFLPLDWQPEWDVKSLVEGGWNFDDRTMFKDVKKVRPGCYMTCDKDGNIEHHRYWDIDYPDKASCSFLGFAPG
;
A
#
# COMPACT_ATOMS: atom_id res chain seq x y z
N MET A 1 9.81 12.63 7.27
CA MET A 1 9.35 12.12 5.97
C MET A 1 9.94 12.93 4.83
N LEU A 2 9.60 14.22 4.68
CA LEU A 2 10.10 15.07 3.58
C LEU A 2 11.64 15.10 3.48
N ALA A 3 12.35 15.23 4.58
CA ALA A 3 13.82 15.23 4.58
C ALA A 3 14.42 13.92 4.02
N LEU A 4 13.79 12.78 4.29
CA LEU A 4 14.22 11.50 3.70
C LEU A 4 13.96 11.46 2.20
N TYR A 5 12.81 11.98 1.76
CA TYR A 5 12.50 12.06 0.33
C TYR A 5 13.47 13.00 -0.41
N GLN A 6 13.78 14.15 0.16
CA GLN A 6 14.77 15.08 -0.39
C GLN A 6 16.17 14.47 -0.51
N ALA A 7 16.57 13.65 0.48
CA ALA A 7 17.90 13.03 0.51
C ALA A 7 18.02 11.79 -0.39
N TYR A 8 16.98 10.97 -0.47
CA TYR A 8 17.03 9.64 -1.06
C TYR A 8 16.02 9.39 -2.18
N GLY A 9 15.10 10.34 -2.47
CA GLY A 9 14.02 10.11 -3.42
C GLY A 9 13.18 8.89 -3.01
N LEU A 10 12.82 8.04 -3.96
CA LEU A 10 12.06 6.82 -3.69
C LEU A 10 12.84 5.75 -2.90
N ASP A 11 14.17 5.83 -2.84
CA ASP A 11 14.97 4.94 -1.97
C ASP A 11 14.74 5.21 -0.47
N MET A 12 14.05 6.29 -0.11
CA MET A 12 13.71 6.60 1.28
C MET A 12 12.99 5.45 2.00
N PHE A 13 12.24 4.62 1.25
CA PHE A 13 11.49 3.50 1.84
C PHE A 13 12.38 2.46 2.51
N LYS A 14 13.64 2.32 2.10
CA LYS A 14 14.64 1.45 2.73
C LYS A 14 14.98 1.91 4.16
N HIS A 15 14.83 3.20 4.42
CA HIS A 15 15.17 3.85 5.69
C HIS A 15 13.96 4.01 6.63
N LEU A 16 12.74 3.77 6.12
CA LEU A 16 11.53 3.89 6.94
C LEU A 16 11.28 2.65 7.79
N ARG A 17 10.91 2.89 9.04
CA ARG A 17 10.50 1.88 10.02
C ARG A 17 9.27 2.39 10.77
N GLY A 18 8.51 1.44 11.33
CA GLY A 18 7.31 1.75 12.13
C GLY A 18 6.02 1.69 11.35
N GLU A 19 4.98 2.22 11.93
CA GLU A 19 3.61 2.22 11.42
C GLU A 19 3.34 3.53 10.69
N PHE A 20 3.00 3.47 9.42
CA PHE A 20 2.67 4.66 8.64
C PHE A 20 1.77 4.36 7.44
N ALA A 21 0.96 5.34 7.11
CA ALA A 21 0.36 5.51 5.80
C ALA A 21 0.43 7.00 5.46
N PHE A 22 0.93 7.36 4.30
CA PHE A 22 1.04 8.75 3.91
C PHE A 22 0.89 8.95 2.40
N CYS A 23 0.56 10.18 2.04
CA CYS A 23 0.62 10.69 0.68
C CYS A 23 1.64 11.82 0.62
N LEU A 24 2.38 11.91 -0.50
CA LEU A 24 3.33 12.96 -0.81
C LEU A 24 3.13 13.36 -2.28
N TYR A 25 3.24 14.64 -2.56
CA TYR A 25 3.25 15.16 -3.93
C TYR A 25 4.57 15.89 -4.18
N ASP A 26 5.27 15.49 -5.21
CA ASP A 26 6.48 16.14 -5.71
C ASP A 26 6.08 17.05 -6.88
N GLU A 27 6.07 18.35 -6.63
CA GLU A 27 5.65 19.36 -7.62
C GLU A 27 6.62 19.44 -8.80
N GLU A 28 7.93 19.24 -8.57
CA GLU A 28 8.94 19.33 -9.64
C GLU A 28 8.82 18.17 -10.63
N LYS A 29 8.51 16.97 -10.10
CA LYS A 29 8.34 15.75 -10.91
C LYS A 29 6.90 15.50 -11.31
N GLU A 30 5.96 16.33 -10.84
CA GLU A 30 4.52 16.13 -11.02
C GLU A 30 4.11 14.69 -10.64
N LEU A 31 4.63 14.20 -9.50
CA LEU A 31 4.50 12.82 -9.06
C LEU A 31 3.78 12.73 -7.71
N PHE A 32 2.65 12.05 -7.71
CA PHE A 32 1.96 11.69 -6.49
C PHE A 32 2.46 10.33 -5.99
N ILE A 33 2.70 10.21 -4.70
CA ILE A 33 3.18 9.00 -4.03
C ILE A 33 2.25 8.70 -2.87
N ALA A 34 1.77 7.45 -2.75
CA ALA A 34 1.02 6.96 -1.61
C ALA A 34 1.67 5.69 -1.09
N ALA A 35 2.00 5.62 0.18
CA ALA A 35 2.76 4.53 0.75
C ALA A 35 2.17 3.99 2.04
N ARG A 36 2.33 2.69 2.26
CA ARG A 36 1.85 1.97 3.44
C ARG A 36 2.99 1.21 4.10
N ASP A 37 2.98 1.14 5.42
CA ASP A 37 4.00 0.47 6.21
C ASP A 37 4.15 -1.03 5.88
N ARG A 38 5.24 -1.63 6.36
CA ARG A 38 5.67 -3.00 6.04
C ARG A 38 4.61 -4.05 6.32
N TYR A 39 3.89 -3.91 7.42
CA TYR A 39 2.87 -4.87 7.86
C TYR A 39 1.45 -4.41 7.56
N GLY A 40 1.28 -3.20 7.00
CA GLY A 40 -0.02 -2.63 6.69
C GLY A 40 -0.84 -2.32 7.94
N ILE A 41 -0.19 -1.95 9.04
CA ILE A 41 -0.87 -1.59 10.29
C ILE A 41 -1.77 -0.37 10.08
N LYS A 42 -1.26 0.66 9.38
CA LYS A 42 -2.08 1.80 9.01
C LYS A 42 -2.81 1.51 7.70
N PRO A 43 -4.14 1.71 7.65
CA PRO A 43 -4.89 1.51 6.42
C PRO A 43 -4.60 2.60 5.39
N LEU A 44 -4.64 2.22 4.11
CA LEU A 44 -4.60 3.17 3.00
C LEU A 44 -5.37 2.59 1.82
N PHE A 45 -6.44 3.27 1.43
CA PHE A 45 -7.32 2.89 0.35
C PHE A 45 -7.20 3.88 -0.81
N TYR A 46 -7.48 3.40 -2.02
CA TYR A 46 -7.57 4.25 -3.19
C TYR A 46 -8.66 3.79 -4.15
N THR A 47 -9.16 4.72 -4.93
CA THR A 47 -10.08 4.48 -6.04
C THR A 47 -9.90 5.54 -7.11
N VAL A 48 -10.38 5.29 -8.30
CA VAL A 48 -10.50 6.30 -9.35
C VAL A 48 -11.98 6.57 -9.59
N ALA A 49 -12.42 7.78 -9.27
CA ALA A 49 -13.79 8.21 -9.46
C ALA A 49 -13.83 9.52 -10.28
N SER A 50 -14.66 9.56 -11.31
CA SER A 50 -14.81 10.73 -12.20
C SER A 50 -13.47 11.22 -12.76
N GLY A 51 -12.57 10.28 -13.13
CA GLY A 51 -11.23 10.59 -13.67
C GLY A 51 -10.22 11.14 -12.64
N ARG A 52 -10.55 11.07 -11.34
CA ARG A 52 -9.67 11.53 -10.26
C ARG A 52 -9.22 10.36 -9.40
N LEU A 53 -7.92 10.31 -9.10
CA LEU A 53 -7.39 9.40 -8.09
C LEU A 53 -7.74 9.94 -6.69
N LEU A 54 -8.44 9.13 -5.90
CA LEU A 54 -8.80 9.42 -4.52
C LEU A 54 -8.02 8.46 -3.62
N VAL A 55 -7.38 8.99 -2.58
CA VAL A 55 -6.62 8.19 -1.60
C VAL A 55 -7.00 8.63 -0.19
N ALA A 56 -7.29 7.68 0.69
CA ALA A 56 -7.67 7.95 2.07
C ALA A 56 -7.39 6.76 3.00
N ALA A 57 -7.32 7.02 4.29
CA ALA A 57 -7.22 5.98 5.32
C ALA A 57 -8.52 5.19 5.51
N GLU A 58 -9.66 5.74 5.09
CA GLU A 58 -10.97 5.11 5.21
C GLU A 58 -11.80 5.33 3.93
N ALA A 59 -12.43 4.28 3.40
CA ALA A 59 -13.20 4.35 2.16
C ALA A 59 -14.39 5.34 2.25
N LYS A 60 -14.98 5.53 3.44
CA LYS A 60 -16.07 6.51 3.64
C LYS A 60 -15.66 7.95 3.31
N ALA A 61 -14.37 8.28 3.34
CA ALA A 61 -13.88 9.60 2.97
C ALA A 61 -14.07 9.92 1.48
N PHE A 62 -14.35 8.92 0.65
CA PHE A 62 -14.64 9.12 -0.77
C PHE A 62 -16.08 9.56 -1.06
N LEU A 63 -17.01 9.37 -0.11
CA LEU A 63 -18.43 9.70 -0.29
C LEU A 63 -18.68 11.16 -0.73
N PRO A 64 -18.05 12.18 -0.13
CA PRO A 64 -18.27 13.58 -0.55
C PRO A 64 -17.58 13.92 -1.88
N LEU A 65 -16.84 12.98 -2.48
CA LEU A 65 -16.07 13.16 -3.71
C LEU A 65 -16.64 12.40 -4.91
N ASP A 66 -17.96 12.24 -4.93
CA ASP A 66 -18.74 11.59 -5.99
C ASP A 66 -18.53 10.08 -6.12
N TRP A 67 -17.84 9.43 -5.18
CA TRP A 67 -17.80 7.99 -5.14
C TRP A 67 -19.10 7.41 -4.59
N GLN A 68 -19.67 6.43 -5.31
CA GLN A 68 -20.87 5.73 -4.89
C GLN A 68 -20.51 4.33 -4.38
N PRO A 69 -20.82 4.00 -3.12
CA PRO A 69 -20.46 2.70 -2.56
C PRO A 69 -21.32 1.59 -3.20
N GLU A 70 -20.63 0.59 -3.74
CA GLU A 70 -21.24 -0.65 -4.24
C GLU A 70 -20.48 -1.83 -3.63
N TRP A 71 -21.21 -2.86 -3.18
CA TRP A 71 -20.59 -4.05 -2.62
C TRP A 71 -19.91 -4.90 -3.71
N ASP A 72 -18.67 -5.28 -3.47
CA ASP A 72 -18.00 -6.32 -4.27
C ASP A 72 -18.38 -7.70 -3.72
N VAL A 73 -19.49 -8.23 -4.21
CA VAL A 73 -20.02 -9.54 -3.79
C VAL A 73 -18.99 -10.66 -4.04
N LYS A 74 -18.24 -10.58 -5.15
CA LYS A 74 -17.20 -11.56 -5.46
C LYS A 74 -16.08 -11.53 -4.43
N SER A 75 -15.59 -10.35 -4.09
CA SER A 75 -14.56 -10.17 -3.06
C SER A 75 -15.03 -10.66 -1.69
N LEU A 76 -16.31 -10.43 -1.35
CA LEU A 76 -16.90 -10.90 -0.09
C LEU A 76 -16.97 -12.43 -0.04
N VAL A 77 -17.44 -13.09 -1.10
CA VAL A 77 -17.59 -14.55 -1.15
C VAL A 77 -16.24 -15.26 -1.19
N GLU A 78 -15.28 -14.76 -1.97
CA GLU A 78 -13.94 -15.33 -2.08
C GLU A 78 -13.02 -14.98 -0.91
N GLY A 79 -13.42 -14.05 -0.03
CA GLY A 79 -12.56 -13.52 1.03
C GLY A 79 -11.37 -12.69 0.53
N GLY A 80 -11.42 -12.23 -0.72
CA GLY A 80 -10.31 -11.50 -1.37
C GLY A 80 -9.88 -10.24 -0.62
N TRP A 81 -10.80 -9.61 0.08
CA TRP A 81 -10.50 -8.47 0.94
C TRP A 81 -9.50 -8.77 2.07
N ASN A 82 -9.25 -10.06 2.39
CA ASN A 82 -8.24 -10.47 3.36
C ASN A 82 -6.87 -10.71 2.73
N PHE A 83 -6.81 -11.17 1.48
CA PHE A 83 -5.61 -11.78 0.92
C PHE A 83 -4.89 -10.92 -0.14
N ASP A 84 -5.61 -10.01 -0.78
CA ASP A 84 -5.04 -9.17 -1.85
C ASP A 84 -5.35 -7.67 -1.66
N ASP A 85 -5.31 -6.89 -2.75
CA ASP A 85 -5.60 -5.45 -2.72
C ASP A 85 -7.08 -5.11 -2.78
N ARG A 86 -7.97 -6.10 -2.95
CA ARG A 86 -9.41 -5.89 -2.99
C ARG A 86 -9.95 -5.44 -1.63
N THR A 87 -11.10 -4.80 -1.66
CA THR A 87 -11.88 -4.44 -0.48
C THR A 87 -13.28 -5.06 -0.57
N MET A 88 -14.12 -4.77 0.38
CA MET A 88 -15.55 -5.12 0.31
C MET A 88 -16.32 -4.23 -0.67
N PHE A 89 -15.71 -3.15 -1.13
CA PHE A 89 -16.32 -2.19 -2.05
C PHE A 89 -15.73 -2.35 -3.44
N LYS A 90 -16.61 -2.33 -4.45
CA LYS A 90 -16.24 -2.37 -5.84
C LYS A 90 -15.37 -1.17 -6.21
N ASP A 91 -14.32 -1.42 -7.00
CA ASP A 91 -13.37 -0.41 -7.47
C ASP A 91 -12.58 0.34 -6.38
N VAL A 92 -12.76 -0.01 -5.11
CA VAL A 92 -11.91 0.47 -4.02
C VAL A 92 -10.85 -0.57 -3.70
N LYS A 93 -9.59 -0.17 -3.75
CA LYS A 93 -8.43 -1.02 -3.50
C LYS A 93 -7.63 -0.54 -2.29
N LYS A 94 -6.82 -1.43 -1.76
CA LYS A 94 -5.83 -1.12 -0.71
C LYS A 94 -4.45 -0.95 -1.32
N VAL A 95 -3.68 0.00 -0.84
CA VAL A 95 -2.23 -0.06 -0.99
C VAL A 95 -1.75 -1.25 -0.15
N ARG A 96 -1.03 -2.19 -0.77
CA ARG A 96 -0.57 -3.41 -0.09
C ARG A 96 0.47 -3.10 0.98
N PRO A 97 0.56 -3.94 2.04
CA PRO A 97 1.67 -3.86 3.00
C PRO A 97 3.03 -3.88 2.30
N GLY A 98 3.99 -3.09 2.80
CA GLY A 98 5.32 -3.02 2.23
C GLY A 98 5.40 -2.46 0.82
N CYS A 99 4.33 -1.76 0.37
CA CYS A 99 4.24 -1.19 -0.96
C CYS A 99 4.00 0.32 -0.94
N TYR A 100 4.36 0.94 -2.03
CA TYR A 100 3.90 2.27 -2.38
C TYR A 100 3.35 2.27 -3.82
N MET A 101 2.52 3.24 -4.11
CA MET A 101 2.05 3.53 -5.46
C MET A 101 2.50 4.92 -5.88
N THR A 102 2.71 5.08 -7.16
CA THR A 102 2.97 6.36 -7.80
C THR A 102 1.87 6.67 -8.80
N CYS A 103 1.56 7.94 -8.98
CA CYS A 103 0.70 8.42 -10.06
C CYS A 103 1.37 9.64 -10.69
N ASP A 104 1.64 9.57 -11.98
CA ASP A 104 2.23 10.67 -12.74
C ASP A 104 1.17 11.70 -13.19
N LYS A 105 1.62 12.76 -13.86
CA LYS A 105 0.75 13.82 -14.40
C LYS A 105 -0.25 13.31 -15.45
N ASP A 106 0.07 12.23 -16.13
CA ASP A 106 -0.77 11.62 -17.18
C ASP A 106 -1.81 10.64 -16.59
N GLY A 107 -1.77 10.44 -15.25
CA GLY A 107 -2.66 9.56 -14.52
C GLY A 107 -2.25 8.09 -14.54
N ASN A 108 -1.02 7.77 -14.96
CA ASN A 108 -0.51 6.39 -14.91
C ASN A 108 -0.18 6.01 -13.47
N ILE A 109 -0.80 4.92 -13.02
CA ILE A 109 -0.62 4.39 -11.67
C ILE A 109 0.30 3.18 -11.73
N GLU A 110 1.39 3.22 -10.96
CA GLU A 110 2.31 2.11 -10.80
C GLU A 110 2.39 1.67 -9.33
N HIS A 111 2.58 0.38 -9.10
CA HIS A 111 2.72 -0.22 -7.78
C HIS A 111 4.10 -0.80 -7.58
N HIS A 112 4.74 -0.44 -6.47
CA HIS A 112 6.11 -0.84 -6.15
C HIS A 112 6.14 -1.49 -4.77
N ARG A 113 6.82 -2.64 -4.67
CA ARG A 113 7.10 -3.29 -3.39
C ARG A 113 8.48 -2.84 -2.92
N TYR A 114 8.56 -2.24 -1.74
CA TYR A 114 9.83 -1.83 -1.13
C TYR A 114 10.28 -2.78 -0.01
N TRP A 115 9.38 -3.64 0.47
CA TRP A 115 9.66 -4.61 1.51
C TRP A 115 8.76 -5.82 1.40
N ASP A 116 9.32 -6.99 1.72
CA ASP A 116 8.59 -8.25 1.91
C ASP A 116 9.23 -9.02 3.04
N ILE A 117 8.51 -10.01 3.58
CA ILE A 117 9.07 -10.93 4.56
C ILE A 117 9.94 -11.93 3.81
N ASP A 118 11.21 -11.99 4.18
CA ASP A 118 12.11 -13.04 3.70
C ASP A 118 11.93 -14.27 4.61
N TYR A 119 11.38 -15.33 4.05
CA TYR A 119 11.30 -16.62 4.70
C TYR A 119 12.48 -17.46 4.21
N PRO A 120 13.51 -17.72 5.06
CA PRO A 120 14.57 -18.60 4.67
C PRO A 120 14.00 -19.98 4.36
N ASP A 121 14.48 -20.62 3.29
CA ASP A 121 14.12 -21.99 2.96
C ASP A 121 14.35 -22.90 4.16
N LYS A 122 13.42 -23.85 4.39
CA LYS A 122 13.53 -24.81 5.51
C LYS A 122 14.88 -25.54 5.56
N ALA A 123 15.56 -25.67 4.42
CA ALA A 123 16.90 -26.25 4.31
C ALA A 123 18.02 -25.33 4.84
N SER A 124 17.78 -24.02 4.94
CA SER A 124 18.75 -23.05 5.47
C SER A 124 18.57 -22.76 6.97
N CYS A 125 17.48 -23.23 7.58
CA CYS A 125 17.31 -23.23 9.03
C CYS A 125 18.18 -24.34 9.63
N SER A 126 19.45 -24.09 9.83
CA SER A 126 20.25 -24.86 10.79
C SER A 126 19.67 -24.56 12.18
N PHE A 127 18.88 -25.46 12.70
CA PHE A 127 18.46 -25.45 14.09
C PHE A 127 19.72 -25.37 14.95
N LEU A 128 19.99 -24.23 15.54
CA LEU A 128 20.96 -24.12 16.63
C LEU A 128 20.48 -25.07 17.75
N GLY A 129 21.06 -26.26 17.78
CA GLY A 129 21.26 -27.19 18.84
C GLY A 129 20.30 -27.11 20.04
N PHE A 130 19.23 -27.87 20.01
CA PHE A 130 18.81 -28.59 21.20
C PHE A 130 19.34 -30.03 21.04
N ALA A 131 20.51 -30.31 21.66
CA ALA A 131 20.91 -31.66 21.93
C ALA A 131 19.90 -32.23 22.96
N PRO A 132 19.32 -33.42 22.72
CA PRO A 132 18.58 -34.11 23.77
C PRO A 132 19.54 -34.57 24.82
N GLY A 133 19.35 -34.07 26.07
CA GLY A 133 19.98 -34.64 27.26
C GLY A 133 19.29 -35.92 27.70
#